data_854ec0578df7980467898cc8a2bbf634
#
_entry.id   854ec0578df7980467898cc8a2bbf634
#
_cell.length_a   1.000
_cell.length_b   1.000
_cell.length_c   1.000
_cell.angle_alpha   90.00
_cell.angle_beta   90.00
_cell.angle_gamma   90.00
#
_symmetry.space_group_name_H-M   'P 1'
#
loop_
_entity.id
_entity.type
_entity.pdbx_description
1 polymer ?
#
loop_
_entity_poly.entity_id
_entity_poly.type
_entity_poly.pdbx_seq_one_letter_code
_entity_poly.pdbx_strand_id
1 'polypeptide(L)'
;KKINNHADISTYTLLYQRLVGAKVIFGRKFMRHKQWEMNHVANYLLENAGNGRILDIGCSTGYLTNHLSKQFGPGIVSGADISLASIQRNRSLFDKINFYHIDNNFYQEHKRKYAAITLMHVLEHIEKPVPFLKNIIKLLDENGILVVSVPQERIRGDLALFENIYNLFRGKFKNVHLRNYTYDTLNTELTKAGLNIQYHKYNNMLNRSSNKQSLTNHALIVYTKANKNLEPPIGPKA
;
A
#
# COMPACT_ATOMS: atom_id res chain seq x y z
N LYS A 1 -4.48 -5.55 25.92
CA LYS A 1 -3.71 -6.32 24.91
C LYS A 1 -3.46 -5.42 23.74
N LYS A 2 -2.20 -4.95 23.53
CA LYS A 2 -1.80 -4.17 22.37
C LYS A 2 -1.96 -5.04 21.11
N ILE A 3 -2.80 -4.62 20.20
CA ILE A 3 -2.99 -5.29 18.91
C ILE A 3 -1.86 -4.79 18.00
N ASN A 4 -0.73 -5.50 17.97
CA ASN A 4 0.29 -5.27 16.96
C ASN A 4 -0.24 -5.81 15.62
N ASN A 5 -0.80 -4.93 14.81
CA ASN A 5 -1.34 -5.25 13.48
C ASN A 5 -0.27 -5.27 12.38
N HIS A 6 1.01 -5.19 12.73
CA HIS A 6 2.11 -5.09 11.76
C HIS A 6 3.03 -6.30 11.86
N ALA A 7 3.68 -6.65 10.75
CA ALA A 7 4.76 -7.61 10.74
C ALA A 7 5.85 -7.18 11.75
N ASP A 8 6.52 -8.16 12.34
CA ASP A 8 7.51 -7.93 13.40
C ASP A 8 8.56 -6.90 12.95
N ILE A 9 8.53 -5.71 13.59
CA ILE A 9 9.44 -4.58 13.31
C ILE A 9 10.91 -4.98 13.45
N SER A 10 11.23 -6.02 14.25
CA SER A 10 12.59 -6.54 14.40
C SER A 10 13.21 -7.06 13.11
N THR A 11 12.40 -7.33 12.08
CA THR A 11 12.85 -7.79 10.75
C THR A 11 13.45 -6.64 9.94
N TYR A 12 13.09 -5.39 10.23
CA TYR A 12 13.49 -4.20 9.48
C TYR A 12 14.77 -3.57 10.04
N THR A 13 15.91 -4.29 9.94
CA THR A 13 17.21 -3.69 10.29
C THR A 13 17.59 -2.58 9.30
N LEU A 14 18.46 -1.67 9.73
CA LEU A 14 18.94 -0.56 8.89
C LEU A 14 19.57 -1.05 7.58
N LEU A 15 20.33 -2.17 7.62
CA LEU A 15 20.92 -2.79 6.43
C LEU A 15 19.85 -3.35 5.50
N TYR A 16 18.85 -4.07 6.05
CA TYR A 16 17.71 -4.56 5.29
C TYR A 16 16.97 -3.42 4.59
N GLN A 17 16.66 -2.35 5.31
CA GLN A 17 15.99 -1.17 4.75
C GLN A 17 16.80 -0.51 3.63
N ARG A 18 18.13 -0.44 3.74
CA ARG A 18 19.00 0.10 2.69
C ARG A 18 18.99 -0.78 1.44
N LEU A 19 19.12 -2.09 1.58
CA LEU A 19 19.14 -3.04 0.46
C LEU A 19 17.79 -3.12 -0.25
N VAL A 20 16.71 -3.24 0.51
CA VAL A 20 15.35 -3.26 -0.05
C VAL A 20 15.00 -1.91 -0.65
N GLY A 21 15.37 -0.81 0.00
CA GLY A 21 15.17 0.53 -0.52
C GLY A 21 15.89 0.75 -1.86
N ALA A 22 17.15 0.33 -1.99
CA ALA A 22 17.90 0.41 -3.24
C ALA A 22 17.26 -0.43 -4.36
N LYS A 23 16.83 -1.67 -4.06
CA LYS A 23 16.11 -2.56 -4.98
C LYS A 23 14.78 -1.93 -5.45
N VAL A 24 14.00 -1.35 -4.53
CA VAL A 24 12.73 -0.69 -4.84
C VAL A 24 12.95 0.53 -5.74
N ILE A 25 13.93 1.38 -5.44
CA ILE A 25 14.26 2.55 -6.25
C ILE A 25 14.70 2.13 -7.66
N PHE A 26 15.61 1.16 -7.76
CA PHE A 26 16.07 0.63 -9.05
C PHE A 26 14.91 0.05 -9.86
N GLY A 27 14.09 -0.80 -9.24
CA GLY A 27 12.93 -1.39 -9.90
C GLY A 27 11.96 -0.34 -10.43
N ARG A 28 11.61 0.66 -9.62
CA ARG A 28 10.68 1.73 -10.00
C ARG A 28 11.26 2.68 -11.05
N LYS A 29 12.58 2.90 -11.05
CA LYS A 29 13.26 3.77 -12.01
C LYS A 29 13.50 3.10 -13.36
N PHE A 30 13.84 1.81 -13.40
CA PHE A 30 14.32 1.14 -14.60
C PHE A 30 13.37 0.05 -15.12
N MET A 31 12.54 -0.55 -14.29
CA MET A 31 11.62 -1.60 -14.74
C MET A 31 10.32 -1.00 -15.28
N ARG A 32 10.06 -1.23 -16.58
CA ARG A 32 8.89 -0.67 -17.30
C ARG A 32 7.55 -0.99 -16.65
N HIS A 33 7.37 -2.20 -16.11
CA HIS A 33 6.13 -2.60 -15.44
C HIS A 33 5.92 -1.82 -14.12
N LYS A 34 6.99 -1.50 -13.36
CA LYS A 34 6.89 -0.68 -12.15
C LYS A 34 6.56 0.79 -12.47
N GLN A 35 7.14 1.33 -13.53
CA GLN A 35 6.80 2.66 -14.02
C GLN A 35 5.35 2.71 -14.49
N TRP A 36 4.92 1.66 -15.22
CA TRP A 36 3.53 1.56 -15.65
C TRP A 36 2.56 1.54 -14.46
N GLU A 37 2.87 0.78 -13.40
CA GLU A 37 2.05 0.72 -12.18
C GLU A 37 1.87 2.11 -11.55
N MET A 38 2.94 2.85 -11.36
CA MET A 38 2.90 4.21 -10.80
C MET A 38 2.10 5.17 -11.68
N ASN A 39 2.35 5.16 -12.99
CA ASN A 39 1.64 6.02 -13.93
C ASN A 39 0.15 5.66 -14.01
N HIS A 40 -0.18 4.37 -14.00
CA HIS A 40 -1.57 3.93 -14.03
C HIS A 40 -2.35 4.39 -12.80
N VAL A 41 -1.75 4.27 -11.61
CA VAL A 41 -2.35 4.79 -10.37
C VAL A 41 -2.48 6.31 -10.42
N ALA A 42 -1.43 7.03 -10.84
CA ALA A 42 -1.47 8.49 -10.95
C ALA A 42 -2.56 8.97 -11.90
N ASN A 43 -2.65 8.39 -13.11
CA ASN A 43 -3.66 8.76 -14.09
C ASN A 43 -5.08 8.49 -13.58
N TYR A 44 -5.32 7.32 -12.97
CA TYR A 44 -6.63 7.03 -12.39
C TYR A 44 -7.01 8.04 -11.30
N LEU A 45 -6.07 8.42 -10.43
CA LEU A 45 -6.32 9.40 -9.38
C LEU A 45 -6.55 10.81 -9.95
N LEU A 46 -5.82 11.22 -10.99
CA LEU A 46 -6.06 12.51 -11.67
C LEU A 46 -7.48 12.62 -12.23
N GLU A 47 -8.01 11.53 -12.76
CA GLU A 47 -9.35 11.49 -13.33
C GLU A 47 -10.45 11.39 -12.27
N ASN A 48 -10.18 10.79 -11.10
CA ASN A 48 -11.22 10.36 -10.18
C ASN A 48 -11.15 10.95 -8.75
N ALA A 49 -9.99 11.44 -8.30
CA ALA A 49 -9.80 11.94 -6.93
C ALA A 49 -10.08 13.45 -6.76
N GLY A 50 -10.33 14.16 -7.85
CA GLY A 50 -10.51 15.61 -7.81
C GLY A 50 -9.28 16.36 -7.25
N ASN A 51 -9.51 17.52 -6.63
CA ASN A 51 -8.46 18.35 -6.05
C ASN A 51 -8.17 18.05 -4.57
N GLY A 52 -8.65 16.91 -4.07
CA GLY A 52 -8.48 16.54 -2.66
C GLY A 52 -7.09 16.00 -2.33
N ARG A 53 -6.79 15.90 -1.03
CA ARG A 53 -5.49 15.38 -0.56
C ARG A 53 -5.34 13.88 -0.83
N ILE A 54 -4.09 13.47 -1.01
CA ILE A 54 -3.72 12.06 -1.25
C ILE A 54 -2.74 11.62 -0.16
N LEU A 55 -2.93 10.41 0.37
CA LEU A 55 -2.03 9.79 1.34
C LEU A 55 -1.49 8.45 0.79
N ASP A 56 -0.17 8.35 0.70
CA ASP A 56 0.53 7.10 0.33
C ASP A 56 0.95 6.37 1.61
N ILE A 57 0.22 5.32 2.00
CA ILE A 57 0.49 4.53 3.21
C ILE A 57 1.40 3.35 2.87
N GLY A 58 2.47 3.17 3.68
CA GLY A 58 3.56 2.26 3.36
C GLY A 58 4.50 2.87 2.31
N CYS A 59 4.73 4.18 2.39
CA CYS A 59 5.46 4.95 1.39
C CYS A 59 6.94 4.54 1.23
N SER A 60 7.52 3.84 2.18
CA SER A 60 8.88 3.29 2.18
C SER A 60 9.94 4.32 1.72
N THR A 61 10.43 4.20 0.49
CA THR A 61 11.46 5.11 -0.08
C THR A 61 10.90 6.48 -0.48
N GLY A 62 9.61 6.73 -0.37
CA GLY A 62 8.95 7.96 -0.82
C GLY A 62 8.87 8.12 -2.35
N TYR A 63 9.26 7.09 -3.12
CA TYR A 63 9.36 7.23 -4.57
C TYR A 63 8.00 7.39 -5.25
N LEU A 64 6.98 6.61 -4.86
CA LEU A 64 5.61 6.79 -5.36
C LEU A 64 5.03 8.12 -4.86
N THR A 65 5.20 8.43 -3.57
CA THR A 65 4.74 9.68 -2.97
C THR A 65 5.27 10.90 -3.74
N ASN A 66 6.58 10.90 -4.08
CA ASN A 66 7.20 11.97 -4.88
C ASN A 66 6.70 11.96 -6.33
N HIS A 67 6.47 10.78 -6.93
CA HIS A 67 5.90 10.69 -8.27
C HIS A 67 4.50 11.32 -8.34
N LEU A 68 3.63 10.98 -7.39
CA LEU A 68 2.30 11.57 -7.27
C LEU A 68 2.38 13.09 -6.98
N SER A 69 3.27 13.52 -6.06
CA SER A 69 3.44 14.95 -5.75
C SER A 69 3.82 15.79 -6.96
N LYS A 70 4.59 15.24 -7.90
CA LYS A 70 4.91 15.92 -9.17
C LYS A 70 3.71 16.05 -10.09
N GLN A 71 2.73 15.16 -10.02
CA GLN A 71 1.54 15.18 -10.86
C GLN A 71 0.43 16.09 -10.25
N PHE A 72 0.26 16.04 -8.93
CA PHE A 72 -0.82 16.74 -8.24
C PHE A 72 -0.43 18.10 -7.67
N GLY A 73 0.87 18.39 -7.60
CA GLY A 73 1.38 19.62 -7.05
C GLY A 73 1.76 19.56 -5.57
N PRO A 74 2.45 20.60 -5.07
CA PRO A 74 2.97 20.66 -3.71
C PRO A 74 1.83 20.70 -2.67
N GLY A 75 2.03 20.02 -1.54
CA GLY A 75 1.10 20.04 -0.41
C GLY A 75 -0.16 19.14 -0.56
N ILE A 76 -0.42 18.60 -1.76
CA ILE A 76 -1.56 17.72 -2.01
C ILE A 76 -1.25 16.28 -1.54
N VAL A 77 -0.07 15.78 -1.84
CA VAL A 77 0.33 14.41 -1.55
C VAL A 77 1.17 14.34 -0.27
N SER A 78 0.87 13.35 0.55
CA SER A 78 1.62 13.04 1.77
C SER A 78 2.00 11.56 1.79
N GLY A 79 3.08 11.20 2.46
CA GLY A 79 3.48 9.81 2.69
C GLY A 79 3.36 9.42 4.17
N ALA A 80 3.09 8.16 4.44
CA ALA A 80 3.11 7.60 5.80
C ALA A 80 3.74 6.21 5.82
N ASP A 81 4.55 5.91 6.84
CA ASP A 81 5.20 4.61 7.00
C ASP A 81 5.44 4.29 8.47
N ILE A 82 5.50 3.00 8.80
CA ILE A 82 5.85 2.51 10.14
C ILE A 82 7.35 2.65 10.45
N SER A 83 8.20 2.79 9.43
CA SER A 83 9.65 2.94 9.56
C SER A 83 10.02 4.40 9.80
N LEU A 84 10.32 4.75 11.05
CA LEU A 84 10.78 6.10 11.41
C LEU A 84 12.04 6.49 10.61
N ALA A 85 12.95 5.55 10.37
CA ALA A 85 14.16 5.80 9.56
C ALA A 85 13.82 6.16 8.10
N SER A 86 12.81 5.48 7.51
CA SER A 86 12.32 5.83 6.17
C SER A 86 11.71 7.23 6.15
N ILE A 87 10.92 7.57 7.16
CA ILE A 87 10.28 8.89 7.29
C ILE A 87 11.33 10.00 7.44
N GLN A 88 12.32 9.82 8.32
CA GLN A 88 13.41 10.81 8.50
C GLN A 88 14.17 11.04 7.20
N ARG A 89 14.55 9.96 6.52
CA ARG A 89 15.23 10.05 5.21
C ARG A 89 14.36 10.75 4.17
N ASN A 90 13.07 10.41 4.08
CA ASN A 90 12.18 10.99 3.08
C ASN A 90 11.97 12.50 3.32
N ARG A 91 11.87 12.92 4.59
CA ARG A 91 11.81 14.35 4.95
C ARG A 91 13.06 15.11 4.53
N SER A 92 14.24 14.48 4.58
CA SER A 92 15.49 15.12 4.12
C SER A 92 15.63 15.17 2.60
N LEU A 93 14.97 14.26 1.87
CA LEU A 93 15.05 14.18 0.40
C LEU A 93 13.95 14.94 -0.33
N PHE A 94 12.80 15.14 0.32
CA PHE A 94 11.59 15.69 -0.30
C PHE A 94 10.96 16.75 0.62
N ASP A 95 11.57 17.92 0.67
CA ASP A 95 11.23 19.04 1.55
C ASP A 95 9.80 19.57 1.39
N LYS A 96 9.22 19.41 0.20
CA LYS A 96 7.84 19.88 -0.14
C LYS A 96 6.75 18.87 0.13
N ILE A 97 7.09 17.69 0.68
CA ILE A 97 6.16 16.59 0.93
C ILE A 97 6.07 16.32 2.44
N ASN A 98 4.85 16.23 2.96
CA ASN A 98 4.65 15.86 4.35
C ASN A 98 4.77 14.34 4.51
N PHE A 99 5.63 13.90 5.44
CA PHE A 99 5.79 12.50 5.78
C PHE A 99 5.45 12.26 7.25
N TYR A 100 4.59 11.25 7.51
CA TYR A 100 4.09 10.90 8.84
C TYR A 100 4.62 9.54 9.27
N HIS A 101 5.06 9.44 10.52
CA HIS A 101 5.37 8.15 11.13
C HIS A 101 4.06 7.51 11.63
N ILE A 102 3.81 6.27 11.22
CA ILE A 102 2.66 5.48 11.70
C ILE A 102 3.08 4.77 12.98
N ASP A 103 2.65 5.29 14.10
CA ASP A 103 2.77 4.70 15.43
C ASP A 103 1.43 4.10 15.90
N ASN A 104 1.37 3.68 17.16
CA ASN A 104 0.17 3.06 17.74
C ASN A 104 -1.05 3.99 17.77
N ASN A 105 -0.83 5.30 17.79
CA ASN A 105 -1.87 6.32 17.95
C ASN A 105 -2.24 6.98 16.63
N PHE A 106 -1.46 6.77 15.57
CA PHE A 106 -1.62 7.46 14.29
C PHE A 106 -3.07 7.52 13.79
N TYR A 107 -3.77 6.38 13.75
CA TYR A 107 -5.13 6.33 13.23
C TYR A 107 -6.19 6.99 14.14
N GLN A 108 -5.86 7.24 15.40
CA GLN A 108 -6.73 7.92 16.35
C GLN A 108 -6.50 9.43 16.38
N GLU A 109 -5.25 9.84 16.25
CA GLU A 109 -4.81 11.23 16.36
C GLU A 109 -4.80 11.97 15.01
N HIS A 110 -4.62 11.24 13.91
CA HIS A 110 -4.57 11.82 12.57
C HIS A 110 -5.97 12.24 12.09
N LYS A 111 -6.27 13.54 12.18
CA LYS A 111 -7.60 14.09 11.89
C LYS A 111 -7.82 14.49 10.43
N ARG A 112 -6.77 14.48 9.61
CA ARG A 112 -6.88 14.85 8.19
C ARG A 112 -7.63 13.78 7.42
N LYS A 113 -8.46 14.24 6.48
CA LYS A 113 -9.15 13.41 5.51
C LYS A 113 -8.51 13.51 4.14
N TYR A 114 -8.71 12.47 3.34
CA TYR A 114 -8.06 12.29 2.04
C TYR A 114 -9.07 11.86 0.99
N ALA A 115 -9.03 12.53 -0.16
CA ALA A 115 -9.82 12.13 -1.33
C ALA A 115 -9.32 10.79 -1.91
N ALA A 116 -8.04 10.49 -1.73
CA ALA A 116 -7.51 9.18 -2.09
C ALA A 116 -6.42 8.70 -1.11
N ILE A 117 -6.38 7.38 -0.92
CA ILE A 117 -5.31 6.70 -0.18
C ILE A 117 -4.75 5.58 -1.06
N THR A 118 -3.42 5.44 -1.11
CA THR A 118 -2.75 4.33 -1.79
C THR A 118 -2.12 3.35 -0.80
N LEU A 119 -2.30 2.06 -1.04
CA LEU A 119 -1.67 0.93 -0.34
C LEU A 119 -0.96 0.06 -1.38
N MET A 120 0.29 0.42 -1.71
CA MET A 120 1.02 -0.27 -2.77
C MET A 120 1.98 -1.30 -2.17
N HIS A 121 1.64 -2.58 -2.29
CA HIS A 121 2.41 -3.69 -1.72
C HIS A 121 2.55 -3.58 -0.19
N VAL A 122 1.43 -3.37 0.49
CA VAL A 122 1.34 -3.24 1.96
C VAL A 122 0.47 -4.34 2.56
N LEU A 123 -0.69 -4.62 1.93
CA LEU A 123 -1.74 -5.44 2.55
C LEU A 123 -1.29 -6.88 2.77
N GLU A 124 -0.38 -7.41 1.94
CA GLU A 124 0.21 -8.76 2.07
C GLU A 124 1.04 -8.94 3.36
N HIS A 125 1.49 -7.83 3.96
CA HIS A 125 2.25 -7.82 5.21
C HIS A 125 1.39 -7.62 6.45
N ILE A 126 0.08 -7.41 6.29
CA ILE A 126 -0.83 -7.11 7.39
C ILE A 126 -1.45 -8.38 7.96
N GLU A 127 -1.22 -8.65 9.25
CA GLU A 127 -1.76 -9.85 9.92
C GLU A 127 -3.29 -9.83 10.00
N LYS A 128 -3.90 -8.66 10.24
CA LYS A 128 -5.35 -8.47 10.36
C LYS A 128 -5.84 -7.41 9.38
N PRO A 129 -6.06 -7.76 8.08
CA PRO A 129 -6.35 -6.78 7.05
C PRO A 129 -7.67 -6.06 7.25
N VAL A 130 -8.75 -6.72 7.68
CA VAL A 130 -10.06 -6.07 7.87
C VAL A 130 -10.03 -4.96 8.92
N PRO A 131 -9.52 -5.15 10.15
CA PRO A 131 -9.35 -4.06 11.12
C PRO A 131 -8.45 -2.93 10.62
N PHE A 132 -7.37 -3.27 9.90
CA PHE A 132 -6.46 -2.29 9.30
C PHE A 132 -7.20 -1.44 8.26
N LEU A 133 -7.90 -2.06 7.31
CA LEU A 133 -8.70 -1.38 6.29
C LEU A 133 -9.78 -0.48 6.89
N LYS A 134 -10.46 -0.91 7.96
CA LYS A 134 -11.41 -0.07 8.69
C LYS A 134 -10.79 1.20 9.27
N ASN A 135 -9.54 1.13 9.72
CA ASN A 135 -8.81 2.33 10.16
C ASN A 135 -8.44 3.23 8.98
N ILE A 136 -8.07 2.66 7.83
CA ILE A 136 -7.81 3.42 6.60
C ILE A 136 -9.06 4.17 6.13
N ILE A 137 -10.22 3.50 6.13
CA ILE A 137 -11.50 4.10 5.71
C ILE A 137 -11.83 5.34 6.55
N LYS A 138 -11.49 5.34 7.84
CA LYS A 138 -11.68 6.52 8.71
C LYS A 138 -10.88 7.75 8.25
N LEU A 139 -9.82 7.56 7.49
CA LEU A 139 -9.01 8.64 6.93
C LEU A 139 -9.50 9.10 5.55
N LEU A 140 -10.38 8.35 4.89
CA LEU A 140 -10.97 8.75 3.62
C LEU A 140 -12.04 9.82 3.80
N ASP A 141 -12.16 10.70 2.83
CA ASP A 141 -13.33 11.55 2.63
C ASP A 141 -14.54 10.68 2.28
N GLU A 142 -15.76 11.26 2.33
CA GLU A 142 -17.01 10.54 2.13
C GLU A 142 -17.09 9.76 0.81
N ASN A 143 -16.51 10.31 -0.27
CA ASN A 143 -16.40 9.67 -1.59
C ASN A 143 -14.96 9.27 -1.93
N GLY A 144 -14.11 9.16 -0.91
CA GLY A 144 -12.69 8.89 -1.08
C GLY A 144 -12.42 7.53 -1.72
N ILE A 145 -11.32 7.47 -2.44
CA ILE A 145 -10.86 6.29 -3.18
C ILE A 145 -9.73 5.61 -2.39
N LEU A 146 -9.85 4.30 -2.17
CA LEU A 146 -8.72 3.50 -1.74
C LEU A 146 -8.19 2.70 -2.92
N VAL A 147 -6.90 2.90 -3.24
CA VAL A 147 -6.17 2.10 -4.22
C VAL A 147 -5.33 1.06 -3.49
N VAL A 148 -5.52 -0.21 -3.81
CA VAL A 148 -4.75 -1.31 -3.24
C VAL A 148 -4.04 -2.05 -4.35
N SER A 149 -2.71 -2.21 -4.25
CA SER A 149 -1.93 -3.09 -5.11
C SER A 149 -1.33 -4.20 -4.28
N VAL A 150 -1.51 -5.45 -4.75
CA VAL A 150 -0.94 -6.65 -4.12
C VAL A 150 -0.16 -7.48 -5.15
N PRO A 151 0.95 -8.12 -4.76
CA PRO A 151 1.75 -8.93 -5.68
C PRO A 151 0.98 -10.16 -6.18
N GLN A 152 1.29 -10.56 -7.42
CA GLN A 152 0.74 -11.76 -8.09
C GLN A 152 1.88 -12.72 -8.42
N GLU A 153 2.40 -13.40 -7.40
CA GLU A 153 3.62 -14.22 -7.50
C GLU A 153 3.29 -15.69 -7.77
N ARG A 154 2.89 -16.02 -8.99
CA ARG A 154 2.46 -17.40 -9.33
C ARG A 154 3.56 -18.28 -9.93
N ILE A 155 4.55 -17.73 -10.62
CA ILE A 155 5.60 -18.54 -11.30
C ILE A 155 6.94 -18.50 -10.56
N ARG A 156 7.27 -17.40 -9.88
CA ARG A 156 8.62 -17.17 -9.38
C ARG A 156 8.84 -17.63 -7.95
N GLY A 157 7.79 -18.22 -7.32
CA GLY A 157 7.86 -18.25 -5.87
C GLY A 157 8.07 -16.81 -5.39
N ASP A 158 7.98 -16.59 -4.17
CA ASP A 158 8.08 -15.28 -3.55
C ASP A 158 9.21 -14.40 -4.16
N LEU A 159 8.86 -13.25 -4.78
CA LEU A 159 9.85 -12.23 -5.19
C LEU A 159 10.63 -11.67 -3.99
N ALA A 160 10.21 -11.97 -2.78
CA ALA A 160 10.96 -11.81 -1.55
C ALA A 160 12.10 -12.84 -1.40
N LEU A 161 12.50 -13.58 -2.47
CA LEU A 161 13.55 -14.58 -2.39
C LEU A 161 14.82 -14.04 -1.73
N PHE A 162 15.24 -12.83 -2.09
CA PHE A 162 16.42 -12.20 -1.49
C PHE A 162 16.19 -11.84 -0.02
N GLU A 163 15.01 -11.36 0.32
CA GLU A 163 14.58 -11.05 1.68
C GLU A 163 14.45 -12.33 2.52
N ASN A 164 13.91 -13.39 1.94
CA ASN A 164 13.81 -14.70 2.59
C ASN A 164 15.17 -15.35 2.78
N ILE A 165 16.07 -15.28 1.78
CA ILE A 165 17.47 -15.73 1.90
C ILE A 165 18.19 -14.94 3.00
N TYR A 166 18.05 -13.62 3.02
CA TYR A 166 18.63 -12.76 4.06
C TYR A 166 18.11 -13.12 5.45
N ASN A 167 16.80 -13.38 5.59
CA ASN A 167 16.22 -13.82 6.85
C ASN A 167 16.66 -15.22 7.25
N LEU A 168 16.84 -16.14 6.27
CA LEU A 168 17.38 -17.48 6.48
C LEU A 168 18.80 -17.42 7.07
N PHE A 169 19.69 -16.59 6.51
CA PHE A 169 21.03 -16.36 7.06
C PHE A 169 21.05 -15.81 8.49
N ARG A 170 19.95 -15.17 8.92
CA ARG A 170 19.74 -14.66 10.28
C ARG A 170 19.00 -15.63 11.20
N GLY A 171 18.75 -16.87 10.75
CA GLY A 171 17.98 -17.86 11.52
C GLY A 171 16.50 -17.52 11.68
N LYS A 172 15.94 -16.62 10.85
CA LYS A 172 14.52 -16.24 10.87
C LYS A 172 13.79 -16.95 9.73
N PHE A 173 12.97 -17.94 10.06
CA PHE A 173 12.25 -18.80 9.09
C PHE A 173 10.84 -18.28 8.75
N LYS A 174 10.54 -17.00 8.98
CA LYS A 174 9.22 -16.43 8.66
C LYS A 174 9.23 -15.82 7.25
N ASN A 175 8.25 -16.21 6.44
CA ASN A 175 7.99 -15.57 5.15
C ASN A 175 7.61 -14.09 5.39
N VAL A 176 8.18 -13.20 4.57
CA VAL A 176 7.90 -11.75 4.65
C VAL A 176 6.46 -11.46 4.18
N HIS A 177 5.97 -12.21 3.19
CA HIS A 177 4.58 -12.13 2.75
C HIS A 177 3.73 -13.09 3.60
N LEU A 178 2.85 -12.52 4.41
CA LEU A 178 1.93 -13.29 5.25
C LEU A 178 0.75 -13.84 4.45
N ARG A 179 0.46 -13.24 3.28
CA ARG A 179 -0.72 -13.54 2.45
C ARG A 179 -0.42 -13.45 0.97
N ASN A 180 -0.99 -14.38 0.22
CA ASN A 180 -1.06 -14.34 -1.24
C ASN A 180 -2.51 -14.03 -1.64
N TYR A 181 -2.72 -12.90 -2.32
CA TYR A 181 -4.04 -12.47 -2.72
C TYR A 181 -4.37 -12.88 -4.15
N THR A 182 -5.56 -13.46 -4.34
CA THR A 182 -6.28 -13.49 -5.62
C THR A 182 -7.28 -12.32 -5.65
N TYR A 183 -7.92 -12.09 -6.80
CA TYR A 183 -9.01 -11.11 -6.88
C TYR A 183 -10.12 -11.43 -5.86
N ASP A 184 -10.56 -12.67 -5.78
CA ASP A 184 -11.67 -13.08 -4.92
C ASP A 184 -11.34 -12.94 -3.43
N THR A 185 -10.13 -13.36 -3.02
CA THR A 185 -9.69 -13.22 -1.62
C THR A 185 -9.52 -11.76 -1.23
N LEU A 186 -8.96 -10.92 -2.11
CA LEU A 186 -8.84 -9.49 -1.89
C LEU A 186 -10.22 -8.81 -1.82
N ASN A 187 -11.11 -9.12 -2.75
CA ASN A 187 -12.49 -8.61 -2.76
C ASN A 187 -13.23 -8.96 -1.46
N THR A 188 -13.07 -10.20 -0.98
CA THR A 188 -13.69 -10.65 0.28
C THR A 188 -13.22 -9.80 1.48
N GLU A 189 -11.92 -9.53 1.60
CA GLU A 189 -11.36 -8.71 2.69
C GLU A 189 -11.83 -7.25 2.59
N LEU A 190 -11.84 -6.68 1.39
CA LEU A 190 -12.29 -5.32 1.11
C LEU A 190 -13.79 -5.16 1.44
N THR A 191 -14.63 -6.10 1.00
CA THR A 191 -16.07 -6.10 1.28
C THR A 191 -16.36 -6.21 2.78
N LYS A 192 -15.66 -7.10 3.50
CA LYS A 192 -15.75 -7.21 4.98
C LYS A 192 -15.35 -5.92 5.69
N ALA A 193 -14.47 -5.13 5.09
CA ALA A 193 -14.07 -3.84 5.62
C ALA A 193 -15.06 -2.72 5.28
N GLY A 194 -16.00 -2.93 4.36
CA GLY A 194 -16.96 -1.93 3.91
C GLY A 194 -16.54 -1.20 2.63
N LEU A 195 -15.73 -1.85 1.79
CA LEU A 195 -15.23 -1.31 0.53
C LEU A 195 -15.75 -2.14 -0.65
N ASN A 196 -16.12 -1.47 -1.75
CA ASN A 196 -16.49 -2.11 -3.00
C ASN A 196 -15.47 -1.80 -4.09
N ILE A 197 -15.01 -2.84 -4.80
CA ILE A 197 -14.14 -2.66 -5.96
C ILE A 197 -14.96 -2.04 -7.10
N GLN A 198 -14.52 -0.88 -7.58
CA GLN A 198 -15.11 -0.18 -8.72
C GLN A 198 -14.41 -0.57 -10.03
N TYR A 199 -13.11 -0.77 -9.95
CA TYR A 199 -12.27 -1.08 -11.10
C TYR A 199 -11.04 -1.89 -10.66
N HIS A 200 -10.53 -2.75 -11.54
CA HIS A 200 -9.28 -3.46 -11.30
C HIS A 200 -8.45 -3.61 -12.57
N LYS A 201 -7.15 -3.79 -12.40
CA LYS A 201 -6.21 -4.05 -13.48
C LYS A 201 -5.07 -4.94 -12.97
N TYR A 202 -4.64 -5.87 -13.82
CA TYR A 202 -3.40 -6.59 -13.58
C TYR A 202 -2.25 -5.87 -14.26
N ASN A 203 -1.19 -5.61 -13.51
CA ASN A 203 0.10 -5.20 -14.04
C ASN A 203 0.82 -6.43 -14.55
N ASN A 204 1.01 -6.51 -15.87
CA ASN A 204 1.62 -7.66 -16.52
C ASN A 204 3.05 -7.34 -16.94
N MET A 205 3.98 -8.27 -16.70
CA MET A 205 5.41 -8.06 -17.01
C MET A 205 5.69 -7.96 -18.51
N LEU A 206 4.91 -8.64 -19.36
CA LEU A 206 5.11 -8.67 -20.82
C LEU A 206 4.29 -7.57 -21.50
N ASN A 207 2.99 -7.53 -21.22
CA ASN A 207 2.03 -6.68 -21.93
C ASN A 207 1.62 -5.43 -21.12
N ARG A 208 2.36 -5.08 -20.06
CA ARG A 208 2.11 -3.95 -19.15
C ARG A 208 0.80 -4.04 -18.39
N SER A 209 -0.33 -4.35 -19.03
CA SER A 209 -1.63 -4.48 -18.38
C SER A 209 -2.47 -5.63 -18.94
N SER A 210 -3.32 -6.20 -18.10
CA SER A 210 -4.31 -7.22 -18.45
C SER A 210 -5.55 -7.06 -17.59
N ASN A 211 -6.72 -7.40 -18.13
CA ASN A 211 -7.95 -7.52 -17.35
C ASN A 211 -8.15 -8.95 -16.81
N LYS A 212 -7.33 -9.89 -17.28
CA LYS A 212 -7.42 -11.31 -16.90
C LYS A 212 -6.23 -11.72 -16.07
N GLN A 213 -6.46 -12.62 -15.14
CA GLN A 213 -5.41 -13.23 -14.38
C GLN A 213 -4.55 -14.13 -15.27
N SER A 214 -3.24 -13.97 -15.19
CA SER A 214 -2.27 -14.79 -15.93
C SER A 214 -1.01 -15.04 -15.09
N LEU A 215 -0.21 -16.02 -15.50
CA LEU A 215 1.04 -16.36 -14.83
C LEU A 215 2.11 -15.27 -14.91
N THR A 216 2.00 -14.36 -15.89
CA THR A 216 2.94 -13.25 -16.09
C THR A 216 2.52 -11.97 -15.37
N ASN A 217 1.42 -12.00 -14.60
CA ASN A 217 1.00 -10.85 -13.82
C ASN A 217 1.95 -10.62 -12.64
N HIS A 218 2.37 -9.37 -12.48
CA HIS A 218 3.24 -8.92 -11.40
C HIS A 218 2.46 -8.40 -10.19
N ALA A 219 1.39 -7.68 -10.43
CA ALA A 219 0.53 -7.14 -9.39
C ALA A 219 -0.94 -7.09 -9.83
N LEU A 220 -1.84 -7.16 -8.87
CA LEU A 220 -3.26 -6.83 -8.99
C LEU A 220 -3.48 -5.47 -8.33
N ILE A 221 -4.02 -4.51 -9.08
CA ILE A 221 -4.37 -3.19 -8.61
C ILE A 221 -5.89 -3.10 -8.59
N VAL A 222 -6.46 -2.72 -7.47
CA VAL A 222 -7.89 -2.49 -7.30
C VAL A 222 -8.15 -1.08 -6.81
N TYR A 223 -9.24 -0.48 -7.30
CA TYR A 223 -9.72 0.84 -6.97
C TYR A 223 -11.08 0.69 -6.30
N THR A 224 -11.21 1.19 -5.09
CA THR A 224 -12.40 0.93 -4.27
C THR A 224 -13.02 2.23 -3.78
N LYS A 225 -14.31 2.16 -3.45
CA LYS A 225 -15.02 3.20 -2.69
C LYS A 225 -15.67 2.60 -1.46
N ALA A 226 -15.88 3.41 -0.43
CA ALA A 226 -16.63 3.01 0.75
C ALA A 226 -18.08 2.63 0.34
N ASN A 227 -18.58 1.53 0.89
CA ASN A 227 -19.96 1.11 0.69
C ASN A 227 -20.87 1.91 1.63
N LYS A 228 -21.63 2.84 1.09
CA LYS A 228 -22.56 3.70 1.87
C LYS A 228 -23.71 2.91 2.50
N ASN A 229 -23.97 1.67 2.07
CA ASN A 229 -25.10 0.85 2.53
C ASN A 229 -24.75 -0.12 3.67
N LEU A 230 -23.47 -0.16 4.10
CA LEU A 230 -23.08 -0.93 5.28
C LEU A 230 -23.15 -0.02 6.50
N GLU A 231 -24.32 0.03 7.15
CA GLU A 231 -24.39 0.46 8.54
C GLU A 231 -23.43 -0.40 9.38
N PRO A 232 -22.69 0.20 10.33
CA PRO A 232 -21.88 -0.62 11.24
C PRO A 232 -22.85 -1.59 11.96
N PRO A 233 -22.47 -2.86 12.16
CA PRO A 233 -23.33 -3.80 12.88
C PRO A 233 -23.66 -3.17 14.23
N ILE A 234 -24.96 -3.06 14.51
CA ILE A 234 -25.49 -2.61 15.79
C ILE A 234 -24.93 -3.58 16.82
N GLY A 235 -24.00 -3.10 17.63
CA GLY A 235 -23.46 -3.88 18.74
C GLY A 235 -24.62 -4.35 19.64
N PRO A 236 -24.49 -5.52 20.31
CA PRO A 236 -25.53 -5.98 21.22
C PRO A 236 -25.80 -4.88 22.25
N LYS A 237 -27.07 -4.47 22.37
CA LYS A 237 -27.52 -3.61 23.47
C LYS A 237 -27.23 -4.35 24.76
N ALA A 238 -26.45 -3.72 25.63
CA ALA A 238 -26.17 -4.20 26.98
C ALA A 238 -27.44 -4.28 27.82
#